data_522f636a4cc3a5d1d51c310632d7f318
#
_entry.id   522f636a4cc3a5d1d51c310632d7f318
#
_cell.length_a   1.000
_cell.length_b   1.000
_cell.length_c   1.000
_cell.angle_alpha   90.00
_cell.angle_beta   90.00
_cell.angle_gamma   90.00
#
_symmetry.space_group_name_H-M   'P 1'
#
loop_
_entity.id
_entity.type
_entity.pdbx_description
1 polymer ?
#
loop_
_entity_poly.entity_id
_entity_poly.type
_entity_poly.pdbx_seq_one_letter_code
_entity_poly.pdbx_strand_id
1 'polypeptide(L)'
;SGSDALNAQVDELVRLVKTADPEGLVTGEGAMMKDLVEIADEDFKNVNIWSIAAVLVIIALSFRSLSVPVLLVASIEAAIAINMGIPYFIDDSLPFIASIVIGTIQLGATVDYSILMTTRYREERLALRSPKAAAQQALEHCSQSILTSGLTFFAATFGVAAISKVELLESICMLISRGALISMAVILLVLPAALMLLDGLICRTTYHWLTAPNAAKE
;
A
#
# COMPACT_ATOMS: atom_id res chain seq x y z
N SER A 1 -17.20 22.02 -5.38
CA SER A 1 -18.05 23.19 -5.72
C SER A 1 -17.84 24.39 -4.79
N GLY A 2 -18.03 24.27 -3.47
CA GLY A 2 -17.77 25.40 -2.53
C GLY A 2 -16.28 25.67 -2.34
N SER A 3 -15.46 24.65 -2.30
CA SER A 3 -14.01 24.71 -2.22
C SER A 3 -13.37 25.34 -3.47
N ASP A 4 -13.88 25.05 -4.66
CA ASP A 4 -13.34 25.58 -5.91
C ASP A 4 -13.56 27.11 -6.03
N ALA A 5 -14.73 27.59 -5.59
CA ALA A 5 -15.04 29.02 -5.56
C ALA A 5 -14.19 29.76 -4.53
N LEU A 6 -13.95 29.17 -3.36
CA LEU A 6 -13.08 29.71 -2.32
C LEU A 6 -11.63 29.77 -2.79
N ASN A 7 -11.13 28.70 -3.39
CA ASN A 7 -9.78 28.64 -3.95
C ASN A 7 -9.56 29.70 -5.02
N ALA A 8 -10.52 29.90 -5.92
CA ALA A 8 -10.45 30.96 -6.94
C ALA A 8 -10.41 32.36 -6.35
N GLN A 9 -11.15 32.63 -5.26
CA GLN A 9 -11.11 33.90 -4.54
C GLN A 9 -9.76 34.12 -3.83
N VAL A 10 -9.20 33.09 -3.24
CA VAL A 10 -7.86 33.15 -2.61
C VAL A 10 -6.80 33.45 -3.67
N ASP A 11 -6.85 32.80 -4.84
CA ASP A 11 -5.91 33.07 -5.94
C ASP A 11 -5.97 34.51 -6.42
N GLU A 12 -7.17 35.05 -6.59
CA GLU A 12 -7.34 36.43 -7.01
C GLU A 12 -6.81 37.42 -5.94
N LEU A 13 -7.04 37.13 -4.65
CA LEU A 13 -6.48 37.90 -3.54
C LEU A 13 -4.95 37.86 -3.54
N VAL A 14 -4.35 36.70 -3.69
CA VAL A 14 -2.88 36.53 -3.78
C VAL A 14 -2.33 37.33 -4.96
N ARG A 15 -3.00 37.27 -6.12
CA ARG A 15 -2.59 38.00 -7.31
C ARG A 15 -2.64 39.53 -7.10
N LEU A 16 -3.71 40.05 -6.48
CA LEU A 16 -3.86 41.44 -6.22
C LEU A 16 -2.82 41.97 -5.22
N VAL A 17 -2.57 41.20 -4.14
CA VAL A 17 -1.57 41.58 -3.12
C VAL A 17 -0.17 41.60 -3.74
N LYS A 18 0.21 40.56 -4.52
CA LYS A 18 1.52 40.49 -5.16
C LYS A 18 1.72 41.53 -6.28
N THR A 19 0.64 42.05 -6.85
CA THR A 19 0.71 43.16 -7.81
C THR A 19 1.02 44.48 -7.09
N ALA A 20 0.55 44.65 -5.87
CA ALA A 20 0.80 45.85 -5.06
C ALA A 20 2.12 45.76 -4.27
N ASP A 21 2.42 44.58 -3.73
CA ASP A 21 3.65 44.26 -2.99
C ASP A 21 4.13 42.86 -3.35
N PRO A 22 5.25 42.72 -4.09
CA PRO A 22 5.81 41.40 -4.48
C PRO A 22 6.17 40.49 -3.29
N GLU A 23 6.46 41.07 -2.11
CA GLU A 23 6.76 40.33 -0.89
C GLU A 23 5.53 40.13 -0.01
N GLY A 24 4.40 40.71 -0.39
CA GLY A 24 3.13 40.60 0.34
C GLY A 24 2.64 39.16 0.47
N LEU A 25 2.18 38.82 1.68
CA LEU A 25 1.63 37.49 1.98
C LEU A 25 0.14 37.60 2.30
N VAL A 26 -0.65 36.71 1.72
CA VAL A 26 -2.05 36.50 2.08
C VAL A 26 -2.11 35.38 3.10
N THR A 27 -2.66 35.67 4.27
CA THR A 27 -2.84 34.68 5.34
C THR A 27 -4.32 34.58 5.73
N GLY A 28 -4.67 33.48 6.37
CA GLY A 28 -6.03 33.20 6.83
C GLY A 28 -6.37 31.73 6.62
N GLU A 29 -7.46 31.30 7.23
CA GLU A 29 -7.87 29.90 7.20
C GLU A 29 -8.02 29.36 5.76
N GLY A 30 -8.64 30.12 4.86
CA GLY A 30 -8.82 29.71 3.46
C GLY A 30 -7.52 29.59 2.68
N ALA A 31 -6.58 30.55 2.83
CA ALA A 31 -5.28 30.53 2.19
C ALA A 31 -4.43 29.35 2.74
N MET A 32 -4.40 29.18 4.06
CA MET A 32 -3.66 28.09 4.70
C MET A 32 -4.20 26.72 4.31
N MET A 33 -5.52 26.53 4.24
CA MET A 33 -6.12 25.26 3.82
C MET A 33 -5.81 24.94 2.36
N LYS A 34 -5.81 25.95 1.48
CA LYS A 34 -5.44 25.76 0.07
C LYS A 34 -3.99 25.34 -0.06
N ASP A 35 -3.06 26.07 0.58
CA ASP A 35 -1.63 25.75 0.54
C ASP A 35 -1.37 24.35 1.13
N LEU A 36 -2.06 24.00 2.21
CA LEU A 36 -1.94 22.70 2.85
C LEU A 36 -2.38 21.55 1.93
N VAL A 37 -3.49 21.71 1.20
CA VAL A 37 -3.97 20.70 0.24
C VAL A 37 -3.02 20.56 -0.95
N GLU A 38 -2.49 21.70 -1.46
CA GLU A 38 -1.57 21.69 -2.59
C GLU A 38 -0.22 21.06 -2.25
N ILE A 39 0.35 21.40 -1.09
CA ILE A 39 1.57 20.78 -0.55
C ILE A 39 1.33 19.29 -0.28
N ALA A 40 0.20 18.92 0.31
CA ALA A 40 -0.12 17.54 0.63
C ALA A 40 -0.26 16.67 -0.64
N ASP A 41 -0.79 17.20 -1.75
CA ASP A 41 -0.90 16.45 -2.99
C ASP A 41 0.48 16.18 -3.62
N GLU A 42 1.40 17.14 -3.55
CA GLU A 42 2.77 16.97 -4.01
C GLU A 42 3.55 16.00 -3.12
N ASP A 43 3.43 16.14 -1.80
CA ASP A 43 4.05 15.24 -0.83
C ASP A 43 3.51 13.81 -0.97
N PHE A 44 2.21 13.63 -1.21
CA PHE A 44 1.62 12.32 -1.44
C PHE A 44 2.25 11.61 -2.62
N LYS A 45 2.41 12.30 -3.75
CA LYS A 45 3.05 11.74 -4.95
C LYS A 45 4.50 11.34 -4.67
N ASN A 46 5.25 12.22 -4.01
CA ASN A 46 6.65 11.99 -3.71
C ASN A 46 6.82 10.83 -2.71
N VAL A 47 6.08 10.83 -1.61
CA VAL A 47 6.14 9.78 -0.58
C VAL A 47 5.75 8.43 -1.16
N ASN A 48 4.69 8.38 -1.99
CA ASN A 48 4.25 7.13 -2.62
C ASN A 48 5.32 6.57 -3.56
N ILE A 49 5.90 7.40 -4.43
CA ILE A 49 6.96 6.99 -5.36
C ILE A 49 8.17 6.46 -4.61
N TRP A 50 8.65 7.19 -3.59
CA TRP A 50 9.82 6.79 -2.81
C TRP A 50 9.56 5.54 -1.98
N SER A 51 8.37 5.38 -1.41
CA SER A 51 7.98 4.19 -0.65
C SER A 51 7.93 2.96 -1.55
N ILE A 52 7.29 3.05 -2.71
CA ILE A 52 7.23 1.96 -3.68
C ILE A 52 8.65 1.61 -4.17
N ALA A 53 9.47 2.61 -4.51
CA ALA A 53 10.84 2.38 -4.97
C ALA A 53 11.69 1.68 -3.90
N ALA A 54 11.60 2.11 -2.65
CA ALA A 54 12.32 1.49 -1.53
C ALA A 54 11.90 0.03 -1.34
N VAL A 55 10.59 -0.25 -1.33
CA VAL A 55 10.07 -1.61 -1.18
C VAL A 55 10.49 -2.49 -2.37
N LEU A 56 10.41 -1.99 -3.61
CA LEU A 56 10.89 -2.71 -4.79
C LEU A 56 12.37 -3.10 -4.66
N VAL A 57 13.23 -2.16 -4.24
CA VAL A 57 14.65 -2.40 -4.07
C VAL A 57 14.90 -3.45 -2.98
N ILE A 58 14.25 -3.33 -1.82
CA ILE A 58 14.41 -4.28 -0.72
C ILE A 58 14.01 -5.70 -1.14
N ILE A 59 12.86 -5.84 -1.79
CA ILE A 59 12.38 -7.15 -2.25
C ILE A 59 13.28 -7.69 -3.37
N ALA A 60 13.73 -6.83 -4.30
CA ALA A 60 14.65 -7.22 -5.37
C ALA A 60 15.97 -7.78 -4.84
N LEU A 61 16.53 -7.15 -3.81
CA LEU A 61 17.74 -7.61 -3.14
C LEU A 61 17.50 -8.94 -2.39
N SER A 62 16.34 -9.07 -1.71
CA SER A 62 15.98 -10.27 -0.94
C SER A 62 15.79 -11.50 -1.83
N PHE A 63 15.09 -11.36 -2.94
CA PHE A 63 14.78 -12.48 -3.84
C PHE A 63 15.76 -12.61 -5.02
N ARG A 64 16.64 -11.62 -5.22
CA ARG A 64 17.52 -11.54 -6.40
C ARG A 64 16.74 -11.71 -7.72
N SER A 65 15.61 -11.06 -7.80
CA SER A 65 14.64 -11.15 -8.88
C SER A 65 14.13 -9.76 -9.24
N LEU A 66 13.79 -9.56 -10.51
CA LEU A 66 13.11 -8.34 -10.96
C LEU A 66 11.60 -8.52 -11.06
N SER A 67 11.12 -9.72 -11.34
CA SER A 67 9.67 -9.97 -11.51
C SER A 67 8.93 -10.13 -10.19
N VAL A 68 9.55 -10.76 -9.18
CA VAL A 68 8.93 -10.96 -7.87
C VAL A 68 8.56 -9.63 -7.20
N PRO A 69 9.48 -8.63 -7.09
CA PRO A 69 9.14 -7.34 -6.51
C PRO A 69 7.96 -6.66 -7.19
N VAL A 70 7.95 -6.65 -8.52
CA VAL A 70 6.88 -6.03 -9.30
C VAL A 70 5.54 -6.71 -9.02
N LEU A 71 5.52 -8.05 -8.97
CA LEU A 71 4.30 -8.80 -8.67
C LEU A 71 3.78 -8.53 -7.27
N LEU A 72 4.67 -8.53 -6.26
CA LEU A 72 4.27 -8.27 -4.89
C LEU A 72 3.73 -6.85 -4.71
N VAL A 73 4.46 -5.86 -5.19
CA VAL A 73 4.04 -4.46 -5.10
C VAL A 73 2.74 -4.24 -5.88
N ALA A 74 2.60 -4.80 -7.07
CA ALA A 74 1.34 -4.71 -7.83
C ALA A 74 0.15 -5.30 -7.07
N SER A 75 0.34 -6.42 -6.35
CA SER A 75 -0.71 -7.02 -5.53
C SER A 75 -1.08 -6.13 -4.32
N ILE A 76 -0.10 -5.49 -3.70
CA ILE A 76 -0.32 -4.58 -2.58
C ILE A 76 -0.99 -3.29 -3.05
N GLU A 77 -0.52 -2.70 -4.15
CA GLU A 77 -1.11 -1.50 -4.75
C GLU A 77 -2.56 -1.75 -5.21
N ALA A 78 -2.86 -2.93 -5.73
CA ALA A 78 -4.24 -3.31 -6.04
C ALA A 78 -5.12 -3.34 -4.78
N ALA A 79 -4.61 -3.85 -3.65
CA ALA A 79 -5.34 -3.83 -2.39
C ALA A 79 -5.56 -2.40 -1.86
N ILE A 80 -4.56 -1.53 -1.98
CA ILE A 80 -4.65 -0.10 -1.62
C ILE A 80 -5.69 0.59 -2.50
N ALA A 81 -5.63 0.38 -3.83
CA ALA A 81 -6.57 0.97 -4.78
C ALA A 81 -8.01 0.53 -4.50
N ILE A 82 -8.25 -0.74 -4.17
CA ILE A 82 -9.57 -1.25 -3.76
C ILE A 82 -10.02 -0.54 -2.48
N ASN A 83 -9.15 -0.44 -1.47
CA ASN A 83 -9.47 0.22 -0.21
C ASN A 83 -9.83 1.70 -0.41
N MET A 84 -9.06 2.42 -1.20
CA MET A 84 -9.29 3.84 -1.49
C MET A 84 -10.46 4.09 -2.45
N GLY A 85 -10.85 3.09 -3.23
CA GLY A 85 -12.00 3.17 -4.13
C GLY A 85 -13.36 3.02 -3.42
N ILE A 86 -13.42 2.32 -2.27
CA ILE A 86 -14.68 2.06 -1.56
C ILE A 86 -15.40 3.35 -1.13
N PRO A 87 -14.75 4.39 -0.58
CA PRO A 87 -15.42 5.64 -0.18
C PRO A 87 -16.16 6.32 -1.32
N TYR A 88 -15.67 6.20 -2.55
CA TYR A 88 -16.35 6.75 -3.72
C TYR A 88 -17.76 6.14 -3.94
N PHE A 89 -17.93 4.87 -3.60
CA PHE A 89 -19.24 4.18 -3.74
C PHE A 89 -20.18 4.44 -2.57
N ILE A 90 -19.65 4.88 -1.42
CA ILE A 90 -20.44 5.12 -0.19
C ILE A 90 -20.73 6.61 -0.02
N ASP A 91 -20.23 7.45 -0.93
CA ASP A 91 -20.35 8.92 -0.88
C ASP A 91 -19.75 9.53 0.42
N ASP A 92 -18.67 8.92 0.90
CA ASP A 92 -17.95 9.33 2.11
C ASP A 92 -16.75 10.20 1.75
N SER A 93 -16.62 11.34 2.42
CA SER A 93 -15.54 12.29 2.17
C SER A 93 -14.29 11.90 2.96
N LEU A 94 -13.23 11.50 2.27
CA LEU A 94 -11.96 11.22 2.91
C LEU A 94 -11.21 12.51 3.27
N PRO A 95 -10.72 12.64 4.51
CA PRO A 95 -9.75 13.67 4.82
C PRO A 95 -8.49 13.51 3.94
N PHE A 96 -7.97 14.60 3.36
CA PHE A 96 -6.81 14.55 2.48
C PHE A 96 -5.58 13.90 3.13
N ILE A 97 -5.36 14.12 4.44
CA ILE A 97 -4.29 13.50 5.22
C ILE A 97 -4.44 11.97 5.27
N ALA A 98 -5.67 11.46 5.31
CA ALA A 98 -5.94 10.03 5.38
C ALA A 98 -5.38 9.28 4.16
N SER A 99 -5.48 9.86 2.97
CA SER A 99 -4.97 9.27 1.72
C SER A 99 -3.46 9.06 1.75
N ILE A 100 -2.70 10.04 2.27
CA ILE A 100 -1.23 9.97 2.38
C ILE A 100 -0.82 8.87 3.36
N VAL A 101 -1.45 8.88 4.54
CA VAL A 101 -1.11 7.97 5.64
C VAL A 101 -1.45 6.52 5.28
N ILE A 102 -2.59 6.29 4.63
CA ILE A 102 -3.06 4.93 4.31
C ILE A 102 -2.16 4.23 3.32
N GLY A 103 -1.74 4.89 2.24
CA GLY A 103 -0.87 4.29 1.23
C GLY A 103 0.41 3.74 1.85
N THR A 104 1.10 4.55 2.64
CA THR A 104 2.37 4.16 3.28
C THR A 104 2.21 3.12 4.37
N ILE A 105 1.21 3.27 5.25
CA ILE A 105 0.97 2.31 6.34
C ILE A 105 0.52 0.96 5.78
N GLN A 106 -0.42 0.96 4.85
CA GLN A 106 -0.92 -0.28 4.25
C GLN A 106 0.17 -1.01 3.47
N LEU A 107 0.99 -0.28 2.69
CA LEU A 107 2.14 -0.85 2.00
C LEU A 107 3.11 -1.51 3.00
N GLY A 108 3.53 -0.79 4.04
CA GLY A 108 4.46 -1.29 5.05
C GLY A 108 3.92 -2.48 5.85
N ALA A 109 2.64 -2.43 6.25
CA ALA A 109 2.04 -3.49 7.05
C ALA A 109 1.75 -4.79 6.27
N THR A 110 1.68 -4.73 4.94
CA THR A 110 1.28 -5.88 4.11
C THR A 110 2.42 -6.51 3.31
N VAL A 111 3.54 -5.81 3.19
CA VAL A 111 4.71 -6.32 2.45
C VAL A 111 5.24 -7.62 3.07
N ASP A 112 5.26 -7.73 4.40
CA ASP A 112 5.75 -8.91 5.11
C ASP A 112 4.91 -10.16 4.83
N TYR A 113 3.59 -10.02 4.70
CA TYR A 113 2.71 -11.13 4.34
C TYR A 113 2.97 -11.63 2.92
N SER A 114 3.22 -10.70 2.01
CA SER A 114 3.56 -11.00 0.61
C SER A 114 4.90 -11.70 0.51
N ILE A 115 5.91 -11.26 1.26
CA ILE A 115 7.24 -11.88 1.34
C ILE A 115 7.12 -13.29 1.91
N LEU A 116 6.38 -13.47 3.01
CA LEU A 116 6.17 -14.76 3.66
C LEU A 116 5.53 -15.77 2.69
N MET A 117 4.43 -15.39 2.03
CA MET A 117 3.75 -16.23 1.04
C MET A 117 4.67 -16.62 -0.12
N THR A 118 5.41 -15.65 -0.65
CA THR A 118 6.31 -15.88 -1.79
C THR A 118 7.51 -16.75 -1.43
N THR A 119 8.08 -16.56 -0.24
CA THR A 119 9.17 -17.39 0.27
C THR A 119 8.71 -18.84 0.42
N ARG A 120 7.54 -19.05 1.00
CA ARG A 120 6.98 -20.38 1.18
C ARG A 120 6.63 -21.02 -0.17
N TYR A 121 6.04 -20.25 -1.09
CA TYR A 121 5.80 -20.71 -2.44
C TYR A 121 7.09 -21.21 -3.12
N ARG A 122 8.19 -20.47 -2.98
CA ARG A 122 9.48 -20.87 -3.51
C ARG A 122 10.00 -22.16 -2.88
N GLU A 123 9.91 -22.32 -1.56
CA GLU A 123 10.33 -23.53 -0.86
C GLU A 123 9.54 -24.75 -1.34
N GLU A 124 8.22 -24.64 -1.39
CA GLU A 124 7.34 -25.72 -1.87
C GLU A 124 7.54 -26.01 -3.36
N ARG A 125 7.86 -24.99 -4.16
CA ARG A 125 8.13 -25.14 -5.59
C ARG A 125 9.42 -25.93 -5.86
N LEU A 126 10.42 -25.78 -4.99
CA LEU A 126 11.64 -26.59 -5.02
C LEU A 126 11.37 -28.05 -4.68
N ALA A 127 10.50 -28.31 -3.71
CA ALA A 127 10.18 -29.65 -3.25
C ALA A 127 9.23 -30.40 -4.21
N LEU A 128 8.13 -29.76 -4.62
CA LEU A 128 7.01 -30.40 -5.32
C LEU A 128 7.10 -30.35 -6.85
N ARG A 129 7.95 -29.50 -7.41
CA ARG A 129 8.13 -29.24 -8.86
C ARG A 129 6.86 -28.79 -9.62
N SER A 130 5.69 -28.79 -9.00
CA SER A 130 4.41 -28.37 -9.58
C SER A 130 3.99 -27.00 -9.04
N PRO A 131 3.78 -25.97 -9.90
CA PRO A 131 3.35 -24.64 -9.46
C PRO A 131 2.04 -24.67 -8.67
N LYS A 132 1.08 -25.47 -9.12
CA LYS A 132 -0.23 -25.59 -8.46
C LYS A 132 -0.12 -26.22 -7.07
N ALA A 133 0.61 -27.33 -6.95
CA ALA A 133 0.81 -28.00 -5.66
C ALA A 133 1.60 -27.10 -4.68
N ALA A 134 2.62 -26.39 -5.17
CA ALA A 134 3.39 -25.44 -4.38
C ALA A 134 2.53 -24.28 -3.87
N ALA A 135 1.65 -23.71 -4.70
CA ALA A 135 0.75 -22.66 -4.29
C ALA A 135 -0.24 -23.13 -3.21
N GLN A 136 -0.77 -24.34 -3.34
CA GLN A 136 -1.68 -24.91 -2.34
C GLN A 136 -0.98 -25.16 -1.00
N GLN A 137 0.20 -25.75 -1.00
CA GLN A 137 0.98 -25.99 0.22
C GLN A 137 1.44 -24.67 0.88
N ALA A 138 1.91 -23.72 0.09
CA ALA A 138 2.27 -22.41 0.61
C ALA A 138 1.08 -21.71 1.29
N LEU A 139 -0.09 -21.76 0.66
CA LEU A 139 -1.32 -21.20 1.24
C LEU A 139 -1.69 -21.91 2.55
N GLU A 140 -1.65 -23.23 2.58
CA GLU A 140 -1.97 -24.01 3.78
C GLU A 140 -1.03 -23.66 4.95
N HIS A 141 0.27 -23.56 4.69
CA HIS A 141 1.26 -23.26 5.71
C HIS A 141 1.26 -21.79 6.18
N CYS A 142 0.95 -20.83 5.29
CA CYS A 142 1.01 -19.41 5.62
C CYS A 142 -0.32 -18.83 6.10
N SER A 143 -1.45 -19.45 5.75
CA SER A 143 -2.77 -18.87 6.00
C SER A 143 -3.01 -18.55 7.48
N GLN A 144 -2.65 -19.44 8.38
CA GLN A 144 -2.83 -19.22 9.81
C GLN A 144 -2.03 -18.02 10.31
N SER A 145 -0.78 -17.88 9.91
CA SER A 145 0.08 -16.77 10.32
C SER A 145 -0.44 -15.44 9.78
N ILE A 146 -0.79 -15.40 8.48
CA ILE A 146 -1.31 -14.20 7.83
C ILE A 146 -2.65 -13.79 8.43
N LEU A 147 -3.56 -14.76 8.67
CA LEU A 147 -4.85 -14.49 9.30
C LEU A 147 -4.67 -13.95 10.73
N THR A 148 -3.82 -14.57 11.53
CA THR A 148 -3.58 -14.12 12.91
C THR A 148 -3.03 -12.69 12.93
N SER A 149 -2.00 -12.40 12.14
CA SER A 149 -1.40 -11.07 12.09
C SER A 149 -2.35 -10.02 11.49
N GLY A 150 -3.04 -10.35 10.39
CA GLY A 150 -3.98 -9.45 9.75
C GLY A 150 -5.19 -9.12 10.64
N LEU A 151 -5.76 -10.12 11.31
CA LEU A 151 -6.86 -9.92 12.26
C LEU A 151 -6.42 -9.17 13.53
N THR A 152 -5.20 -9.38 14.00
CA THR A 152 -4.65 -8.62 15.12
C THR A 152 -4.48 -7.14 14.76
N PHE A 153 -3.93 -6.86 13.57
CA PHE A 153 -3.79 -5.50 13.08
C PHE A 153 -5.15 -4.83 12.84
N PHE A 154 -6.11 -5.55 12.25
CA PHE A 154 -7.49 -5.10 12.11
C PHE A 154 -8.11 -4.77 13.47
N ALA A 155 -8.05 -5.68 14.44
CA ALA A 155 -8.66 -5.49 15.76
C ALA A 155 -8.07 -4.30 16.52
N ALA A 156 -6.74 -4.11 16.44
CA ALA A 156 -6.06 -2.99 17.06
C ALA A 156 -6.52 -1.64 16.46
N THR A 157 -6.53 -1.53 15.14
CA THR A 157 -6.91 -0.28 14.45
C THR A 157 -8.41 -0.01 14.53
N PHE A 158 -9.24 -1.04 14.38
CA PHE A 158 -10.69 -0.94 14.56
C PHE A 158 -11.08 -0.55 15.99
N GLY A 159 -10.38 -1.12 16.99
CA GLY A 159 -10.59 -0.75 18.39
C GLY A 159 -10.35 0.73 18.66
N VAL A 160 -9.30 1.31 18.06
CA VAL A 160 -9.05 2.76 18.16
C VAL A 160 -10.15 3.54 17.45
N ALA A 161 -10.55 3.15 16.23
CA ALA A 161 -11.63 3.81 15.50
C ALA A 161 -12.95 3.82 16.29
N ALA A 162 -13.31 2.70 16.93
CA ALA A 162 -14.56 2.56 17.67
C ALA A 162 -14.63 3.40 18.97
N ILE A 163 -13.47 3.72 19.56
CA ILE A 163 -13.41 4.43 20.86
C ILE A 163 -13.05 5.91 20.66
N SER A 164 -12.44 6.28 19.54
CA SER A 164 -11.99 7.64 19.26
C SER A 164 -13.16 8.61 19.22
N LYS A 165 -12.93 9.80 19.80
CA LYS A 165 -13.84 10.95 19.69
C LYS A 165 -13.33 12.02 18.72
N VAL A 166 -12.17 11.78 18.12
CA VAL A 166 -11.55 12.66 17.14
C VAL A 166 -11.87 12.13 15.76
N GLU A 167 -12.70 12.83 15.00
CA GLU A 167 -13.18 12.40 13.67
C GLU A 167 -12.05 12.02 12.71
N LEU A 168 -10.95 12.78 12.71
CA LEU A 168 -9.79 12.49 11.87
C LEU A 168 -9.17 11.15 12.25
N LEU A 169 -9.02 10.84 13.53
CA LEU A 169 -8.43 9.61 14.03
C LEU A 169 -9.34 8.42 13.77
N GLU A 170 -10.64 8.58 13.95
CA GLU A 170 -11.67 7.59 13.62
C GLU A 170 -11.60 7.24 12.13
N SER A 171 -11.64 8.24 11.24
CA SER A 171 -11.58 8.04 9.79
C SER A 171 -10.31 7.33 9.35
N ILE A 172 -9.14 7.75 9.83
CA ILE A 172 -7.85 7.12 9.48
C ILE A 172 -7.81 5.67 9.97
N CYS A 173 -8.16 5.41 11.23
CA CYS A 173 -8.12 4.08 11.81
C CYS A 173 -9.16 3.14 11.17
N MET A 174 -10.34 3.63 10.79
CA MET A 174 -11.34 2.87 10.06
C MET A 174 -10.83 2.45 8.68
N LEU A 175 -10.20 3.37 7.96
CA LEU A 175 -9.61 3.09 6.65
C LEU A 175 -8.45 2.09 6.73
N ILE A 176 -7.57 2.23 7.74
CA ILE A 176 -6.47 1.28 7.97
C ILE A 176 -7.00 -0.11 8.29
N SER A 177 -8.00 -0.21 9.17
CA SER A 177 -8.59 -1.48 9.57
C SER A 177 -9.23 -2.20 8.38
N ARG A 178 -10.01 -1.48 7.57
CA ARG A 178 -10.59 -2.01 6.33
C ARG A 178 -9.49 -2.43 5.34
N GLY A 179 -8.46 -1.61 5.19
CA GLY A 179 -7.30 -1.90 4.35
C GLY A 179 -6.57 -3.17 4.76
N ALA A 180 -6.44 -3.45 6.06
CA ALA A 180 -5.86 -4.67 6.58
C ALA A 180 -6.62 -5.92 6.12
N LEU A 181 -7.95 -5.91 6.19
CA LEU A 181 -8.78 -7.03 5.73
C LEU A 181 -8.69 -7.24 4.22
N ILE A 182 -8.74 -6.14 3.44
CA ILE A 182 -8.63 -6.20 1.98
C ILE A 182 -7.27 -6.75 1.57
N SER A 183 -6.18 -6.23 2.14
CA SER A 183 -4.83 -6.71 1.85
C SER A 183 -4.65 -8.17 2.21
N MET A 184 -5.13 -8.59 3.38
CA MET A 184 -5.12 -9.98 3.80
C MET A 184 -5.85 -10.89 2.79
N ALA A 185 -7.04 -10.47 2.33
CA ALA A 185 -7.80 -11.22 1.32
C ALA A 185 -7.07 -11.28 -0.03
N VAL A 186 -6.49 -10.18 -0.50
CA VAL A 186 -5.71 -10.14 -1.74
C VAL A 186 -4.48 -11.04 -1.64
N ILE A 187 -3.75 -11.02 -0.53
CA ILE A 187 -2.56 -11.85 -0.35
C ILE A 187 -2.90 -13.34 -0.25
N LEU A 188 -4.02 -13.70 0.37
CA LEU A 188 -4.42 -15.10 0.49
C LEU A 188 -5.05 -15.67 -0.79
N LEU A 189 -5.76 -14.85 -1.56
CA LEU A 189 -6.53 -15.32 -2.72
C LEU A 189 -5.86 -15.00 -4.07
N VAL A 190 -5.37 -13.78 -4.22
CA VAL A 190 -4.84 -13.29 -5.50
C VAL A 190 -3.36 -13.62 -5.66
N LEU A 191 -2.55 -13.41 -4.63
CA LEU A 191 -1.10 -13.59 -4.73
C LEU A 191 -0.68 -15.03 -5.05
N PRO A 192 -1.22 -16.11 -4.43
CA PRO A 192 -0.86 -17.48 -4.80
C PRO A 192 -1.24 -17.83 -6.24
N ALA A 193 -2.40 -17.34 -6.70
CA ALA A 193 -2.82 -17.54 -8.08
C ALA A 193 -1.90 -16.80 -9.06
N ALA A 194 -1.50 -15.57 -8.74
CA ALA A 194 -0.57 -14.78 -9.54
C ALA A 194 0.83 -15.41 -9.60
N LEU A 195 1.35 -15.93 -8.47
CA LEU A 195 2.62 -16.66 -8.41
C LEU A 195 2.59 -17.92 -9.28
N MET A 196 1.47 -18.66 -9.23
CA MET A 196 1.29 -19.87 -10.05
C MET A 196 1.23 -19.54 -11.55
N LEU A 197 0.46 -18.52 -11.94
CA LEU A 197 0.30 -18.13 -13.35
C LEU A 197 1.59 -17.55 -13.94
N LEU A 198 2.33 -16.80 -13.15
CA LEU A 198 3.57 -16.15 -13.57
C LEU A 198 4.84 -16.95 -13.23
N ASP A 199 4.71 -18.22 -12.77
CA ASP A 199 5.84 -19.08 -12.40
C ASP A 199 6.89 -19.17 -13.51
N GLY A 200 6.45 -19.31 -14.76
CA GLY A 200 7.35 -19.38 -15.92
C GLY A 200 8.16 -18.08 -16.15
N LEU A 201 7.56 -16.91 -15.88
CA LEU A 201 8.23 -15.61 -15.95
C LEU A 201 9.22 -15.46 -14.79
N ILE A 202 8.80 -15.82 -13.59
CA ILE A 202 9.60 -15.76 -12.36
C ILE A 202 10.85 -16.63 -12.51
N CYS A 203 10.69 -17.86 -13.00
CA CYS A 203 11.83 -18.77 -13.23
C CYS A 203 12.86 -18.23 -14.24
N ARG A 204 12.43 -17.42 -15.23
CA ARG A 204 13.33 -16.85 -16.25
C ARG A 204 14.06 -15.59 -15.76
N THR A 205 13.46 -14.82 -14.87
CA THR A 205 13.97 -13.52 -14.45
C THR A 205 14.64 -13.53 -13.08
N THR A 206 14.56 -14.66 -12.37
CA THR A 206 15.13 -14.80 -11.02
C THR A 206 16.38 -15.67 -11.09
N TYR A 207 17.47 -15.13 -10.56
CA TYR A 207 18.72 -15.85 -10.46
C TYR A 207 18.60 -17.00 -9.45
N HIS A 208 18.82 -18.23 -9.90
CA HIS A 208 18.74 -19.45 -9.07
C HIS A 208 17.38 -19.66 -8.35
N TRP A 209 16.24 -19.35 -9.00
CA TRP A 209 14.91 -19.54 -8.41
C TRP A 209 14.65 -20.97 -7.95
N LEU A 210 15.02 -21.94 -8.78
CA LEU A 210 14.79 -23.38 -8.56
C LEU A 210 16.05 -24.15 -8.11
N THR A 211 17.11 -23.49 -7.66
CA THR A 211 18.29 -24.14 -7.07
C THR A 211 18.30 -23.95 -5.56
N ALA A 212 18.41 -25.05 -4.82
CA ALA A 212 18.54 -25.01 -3.38
C ALA A 212 19.83 -24.24 -2.97
N PRO A 213 19.80 -23.39 -1.96
CA PRO A 213 20.97 -22.60 -1.56
C PRO A 213 22.14 -23.41 -1.01
N ASN A 214 22.01 -24.71 -0.80
CA ASN A 214 23.00 -25.56 -0.13
C ASN A 214 23.59 -26.70 -0.97
N ALA A 215 23.45 -26.68 -2.30
CA ALA A 215 24.13 -27.71 -3.15
C ALA A 215 25.61 -27.40 -3.45
N ALA A 216 26.21 -26.41 -2.78
CA ALA A 216 27.61 -26.00 -3.03
C ALA A 216 28.55 -26.19 -1.82
N LYS A 217 28.18 -27.03 -0.84
CA LYS A 217 29.09 -27.41 0.27
C LYS A 217 28.77 -28.84 0.72
N GLU A 218 29.19 -29.82 -0.06
CA GLU A 218 29.68 -31.15 0.34
C GLU A 218 30.78 -31.58 -0.61
#